data_5f3877b8618a18e894cce50140e7b19d
#
_entry.id   5f3877b8618a18e894cce50140e7b19d
#
_cell.length_a   1.000
_cell.length_b   1.000
_cell.length_c   1.000
_cell.angle_alpha   90.00
_cell.angle_beta   90.00
_cell.angle_gamma   90.00
#
_symmetry.space_group_name_H-M   'P 1'
#
loop_
_entity.id
_entity.type
_entity.pdbx_description
1 polymer ?
#
loop_
_entity_poly.entity_id
_entity_poly.type
_entity_poly.pdbx_seq_one_letter_code
_entity_poly.pdbx_strand_id
1 'polypeptide(L)'
;MSSNQVASTVTVQTVPVQAQFNSAGVCLGLVGPGGVYFSPPLIGDVITGATIDSSVIGGTTPAVGTFTNVIANGTLNSKGNVSVNSNLIISATLPTIGSGFGTGPTIVASSTAAFAVTVGTGGAASGVVTLPAAPHGWAVACQDVTSSATVFSQQSGSTATSITVTGYSVTTGLAVNFNAGDVLVFSAMAY
;
A
#
# COMPACT_ATOMS: atom_id res chain seq x y z
N MET A 1 37.36 44.50 -10.47
CA MET A 1 37.64 44.20 -9.05
C MET A 1 37.82 42.68 -8.94
N SER A 2 39.07 42.26 -8.69
CA SER A 2 39.37 40.82 -8.54
C SER A 2 38.86 40.37 -7.18
N SER A 3 37.87 39.45 -7.14
CA SER A 3 37.44 38.88 -5.88
C SER A 3 38.53 37.93 -5.40
N ASN A 4 39.16 38.30 -4.32
CA ASN A 4 40.16 37.47 -3.64
C ASN A 4 39.39 36.30 -2.98
N GLN A 5 39.34 35.16 -3.68
CA GLN A 5 38.79 33.93 -3.10
C GLN A 5 39.80 33.40 -2.09
N VAL A 6 39.46 33.51 -0.82
CA VAL A 6 40.24 32.85 0.23
C VAL A 6 39.95 31.35 0.14
N ALA A 7 40.85 30.63 -0.50
CA ALA A 7 40.80 29.17 -0.48
C ALA A 7 41.12 28.70 0.95
N SER A 8 40.12 28.23 1.67
CA SER A 8 40.33 27.57 2.96
C SER A 8 40.73 26.13 2.69
N THR A 9 41.97 25.78 2.98
CA THR A 9 42.46 24.40 2.84
C THR A 9 42.10 23.62 4.09
N VAL A 10 41.25 22.62 3.94
CA VAL A 10 40.92 21.68 5.01
C VAL A 10 41.70 20.40 4.76
N THR A 11 42.52 20.01 5.71
CA THR A 11 43.28 18.76 5.66
C THR A 11 42.46 17.66 6.33
N VAL A 12 41.96 16.71 5.53
CA VAL A 12 41.31 15.48 6.02
C VAL A 12 42.29 14.33 5.75
N GLN A 13 42.79 13.66 6.75
CA GLN A 13 43.71 12.54 6.67
C GLN A 13 44.95 12.74 5.77
N THR A 14 45.72 13.76 5.91
CA THR A 14 46.92 14.03 5.11
C THR A 14 46.71 14.43 3.64
N VAL A 15 45.47 14.42 3.14
CA VAL A 15 45.15 14.86 1.79
C VAL A 15 44.56 16.27 1.82
N PRO A 16 45.20 17.26 1.17
CA PRO A 16 44.67 18.62 1.14
C PRO A 16 43.39 18.63 0.28
N VAL A 17 42.30 19.12 0.84
CA VAL A 17 41.04 19.35 0.14
C VAL A 17 40.74 20.84 0.11
N GLN A 18 40.23 21.33 -1.01
CA GLN A 18 39.84 22.72 -1.19
C GLN A 18 38.31 22.81 -1.19
N ALA A 19 37.78 23.72 -0.37
CA ALA A 19 36.38 24.07 -0.43
C ALA A 19 36.12 24.97 -1.64
N GLN A 20 35.17 24.59 -2.49
CA GLN A 20 34.70 25.42 -3.60
C GLN A 20 33.45 26.18 -3.17
N PHE A 21 33.47 27.50 -3.44
CA PHE A 21 32.34 28.39 -3.19
C PHE A 21 31.89 29.03 -4.50
N ASN A 22 30.58 29.23 -4.67
CA ASN A 22 30.07 30.07 -5.75
C ASN A 22 30.28 31.55 -5.47
N SER A 23 29.93 32.42 -6.42
CA SER A 23 30.05 33.88 -6.28
C SER A 23 29.17 34.48 -5.16
N ALA A 24 28.19 33.73 -4.64
CA ALA A 24 27.35 34.09 -3.52
C ALA A 24 27.90 33.58 -2.16
N GLY A 25 29.06 32.93 -2.16
CA GLY A 25 29.69 32.40 -0.93
C GLY A 25 29.13 31.07 -0.46
N VAL A 26 28.32 30.41 -1.28
CA VAL A 26 27.75 29.06 -0.94
C VAL A 26 28.79 27.98 -1.26
N CYS A 27 29.09 27.14 -0.28
CA CYS A 27 29.99 25.99 -0.47
C CYS A 27 29.36 24.99 -1.45
N LEU A 28 30.05 24.75 -2.58
CA LEU A 28 29.63 23.80 -3.61
C LEU A 28 30.13 22.38 -3.33
N GLY A 29 31.15 22.24 -2.49
CA GLY A 29 31.74 20.95 -2.15
C GLY A 29 33.22 21.06 -1.83
N LEU A 30 33.85 19.93 -1.51
CA LEU A 30 35.27 19.79 -1.27
C LEU A 30 35.91 19.09 -2.47
N VAL A 31 36.99 19.66 -2.99
CA VAL A 31 37.74 19.08 -4.11
C VAL A 31 39.08 18.57 -3.60
N GLY A 32 39.32 17.28 -3.75
CA GLY A 32 40.60 16.64 -3.47
C GLY A 32 41.52 16.60 -4.68
N PRO A 33 42.72 16.05 -4.51
CA PRO A 33 43.67 15.83 -5.62
C PRO A 33 43.01 15.02 -6.74
N GLY A 34 43.22 15.45 -7.96
CA GLY A 34 42.63 14.81 -9.16
C GLY A 34 41.20 15.25 -9.47
N GLY A 35 40.70 16.31 -8.82
CA GLY A 35 39.35 16.85 -9.11
C GLY A 35 38.18 16.02 -8.56
N VAL A 36 38.44 15.11 -7.64
CA VAL A 36 37.39 14.32 -6.98
C VAL A 36 36.59 15.20 -6.02
N TYR A 37 35.30 15.30 -6.25
CA TYR A 37 34.41 16.04 -5.36
C TYR A 37 34.04 15.18 -4.14
N PHE A 38 34.29 15.72 -2.95
CA PHE A 38 33.77 15.18 -1.72
C PHE A 38 32.62 16.08 -1.24
N SER A 39 31.43 15.56 -1.22
CA SER A 39 30.34 16.24 -0.52
C SER A 39 30.60 16.16 0.98
N PRO A 40 30.64 17.28 1.73
CA PRO A 40 30.68 17.20 3.18
C PRO A 40 29.46 16.43 3.67
N PRO A 41 29.58 15.64 4.75
CA PRO A 41 28.42 15.00 5.34
C PRO A 41 27.42 16.08 5.76
N LEU A 42 26.22 16.02 5.24
CA LEU A 42 25.11 16.90 5.59
C LEU A 42 24.58 16.46 6.97
N ILE A 43 25.11 17.03 8.03
CA ILE A 43 24.68 16.76 9.40
C ILE A 43 23.69 17.83 9.81
N GLY A 44 22.41 17.45 9.95
CA GLY A 44 21.34 18.34 10.35
C GLY A 44 20.82 19.30 9.28
N ASP A 45 21.24 19.14 8.03
CA ASP A 45 20.77 19.98 6.93
C ASP A 45 19.42 19.52 6.38
N VAL A 46 18.62 20.48 5.94
CA VAL A 46 17.36 20.26 5.26
C VAL A 46 17.61 20.20 3.74
N ILE A 47 17.38 19.05 3.12
CA ILE A 47 17.45 18.89 1.68
C ILE A 47 16.07 19.18 1.09
N THR A 48 15.91 20.37 0.48
CA THR A 48 14.65 20.78 -0.15
C THR A 48 14.78 20.72 -1.67
N GLY A 49 13.74 20.16 -2.33
CA GLY A 49 13.67 20.14 -3.80
C GLY A 49 14.70 19.24 -4.49
N ALA A 50 15.37 18.36 -3.74
CA ALA A 50 16.36 17.44 -4.30
C ALA A 50 15.75 16.08 -4.66
N THR A 51 16.24 15.49 -5.75
CA THR A 51 16.01 14.06 -6.07
C THR A 51 17.17 13.27 -5.47
N ILE A 52 16.85 12.30 -4.60
CA ILE A 52 17.84 11.36 -4.06
C ILE A 52 17.67 10.06 -4.86
N ASP A 53 18.56 9.86 -5.83
CA ASP A 53 18.53 8.69 -6.69
C ASP A 53 19.64 7.71 -6.31
N SER A 54 19.36 6.41 -6.46
CA SER A 54 20.29 5.29 -6.23
C SER A 54 20.98 5.31 -4.84
N SER A 55 20.32 5.88 -3.84
CA SER A 55 20.89 6.09 -2.49
C SER A 55 20.24 5.20 -1.45
N VAL A 56 21.05 4.72 -0.49
CA VAL A 56 20.56 4.04 0.71
C VAL A 56 20.25 5.09 1.77
N ILE A 57 18.98 5.25 2.14
CA ILE A 57 18.54 6.17 3.18
C ILE A 57 18.49 5.40 4.51
N GLY A 58 19.30 5.81 5.50
CA GLY A 58 19.35 5.17 6.81
C GLY A 58 19.98 3.78 6.82
N GLY A 59 20.99 3.53 5.98
CA GLY A 59 21.56 2.20 5.76
C GLY A 59 22.22 1.55 6.99
N THR A 60 22.91 2.32 7.83
CA THR A 60 23.67 1.78 8.98
C THR A 60 22.96 2.07 10.30
N THR A 61 22.41 3.27 10.45
CA THR A 61 21.67 3.67 11.65
C THR A 61 20.35 4.28 11.20
N PRO A 62 19.29 3.46 11.11
CA PRO A 62 17.98 3.96 10.67
C PRO A 62 17.46 5.00 11.67
N ALA A 63 17.04 6.15 11.15
CA ALA A 63 16.29 7.16 11.90
C ALA A 63 14.83 7.15 11.45
N VAL A 64 13.97 7.80 12.23
CA VAL A 64 12.56 7.98 11.87
C VAL A 64 12.48 8.84 10.61
N GLY A 65 11.90 8.31 9.54
CA GLY A 65 11.58 9.04 8.32
C GLY A 65 10.09 9.37 8.27
N THR A 66 9.75 10.63 7.98
CA THR A 66 8.38 11.04 7.72
C THR A 66 8.21 11.30 6.23
N PHE A 67 7.30 10.57 5.60
CA PHE A 67 7.03 10.67 4.17
C PHE A 67 5.56 11.04 3.96
N THR A 68 5.29 12.01 3.10
CA THR A 68 3.90 12.31 2.68
C THR A 68 3.34 11.18 1.82
N ASN A 69 4.15 10.64 0.92
CA ASN A 69 3.82 9.49 0.08
C ASN A 69 5.04 8.58 -0.03
N VAL A 70 4.81 7.27 0.03
CA VAL A 70 5.80 6.25 -0.31
C VAL A 70 5.27 5.47 -1.51
N ILE A 71 5.96 5.57 -2.66
CA ILE A 71 5.66 4.79 -3.86
C ILE A 71 6.77 3.76 -4.00
N ALA A 72 6.46 2.48 -3.78
CA ALA A 72 7.35 1.37 -4.04
C ALA A 72 6.96 0.72 -5.37
N ASN A 73 7.83 0.81 -6.38
CA ASN A 73 7.65 0.13 -7.67
C ASN A 73 7.91 -1.38 -7.59
N GLY A 74 8.26 -1.87 -6.43
CA GLY A 74 8.48 -3.28 -6.10
C GLY A 74 7.87 -3.60 -4.74
N THR A 75 8.53 -4.44 -3.98
CA THR A 75 8.09 -4.85 -2.64
C THR A 75 8.44 -3.81 -1.58
N LEU A 76 7.47 -3.40 -0.78
CA LEU A 76 7.72 -2.70 0.48
C LEU A 76 7.94 -3.75 1.58
N ASN A 77 9.19 -3.94 1.99
CA ASN A 77 9.55 -4.93 3.02
C ASN A 77 9.66 -4.25 4.40
N SER A 78 8.76 -4.60 5.30
CA SER A 78 8.81 -4.17 6.71
C SER A 78 9.32 -5.31 7.58
N LYS A 79 10.41 -5.08 8.33
CA LYS A 79 10.93 -6.05 9.31
C LYS A 79 10.17 -6.03 10.64
N GLY A 80 9.29 -5.08 10.84
CA GLY A 80 8.45 -4.94 12.03
C GLY A 80 6.97 -4.86 11.67
N ASN A 81 6.17 -4.45 12.63
CA ASN A 81 4.74 -4.26 12.41
C ASN A 81 4.47 -3.08 11.48
N VAL A 82 3.49 -3.24 10.59
CA VAL A 82 2.92 -2.13 9.81
C VAL A 82 1.66 -1.66 10.53
N SER A 83 1.68 -0.41 11.00
CA SER A 83 0.49 0.23 11.59
C SER A 83 -0.15 1.13 10.55
N VAL A 84 -1.40 0.88 10.21
CA VAL A 84 -2.19 1.67 9.26
C VAL A 84 -3.28 2.39 10.04
N ASN A 85 -3.15 3.73 10.18
CA ASN A 85 -4.10 4.55 10.94
C ASN A 85 -5.34 4.97 10.13
N SER A 86 -5.45 4.53 8.88
CA SER A 86 -6.56 4.80 7.98
C SER A 86 -6.92 3.52 7.23
N ASN A 87 -7.37 3.62 5.97
CA ASN A 87 -7.78 2.47 5.17
C ASN A 87 -6.58 1.71 4.59
N LEU A 88 -6.58 0.40 4.73
CA LEU A 88 -5.67 -0.49 3.99
C LEU A 88 -6.32 -0.84 2.65
N ILE A 89 -5.78 -0.29 1.55
CA ILE A 89 -6.21 -0.62 0.19
C ILE A 89 -5.28 -1.69 -0.34
N ILE A 90 -5.80 -2.92 -0.53
CA ILE A 90 -5.00 -4.04 -1.05
C ILE A 90 -4.92 -4.00 -2.57
N SER A 91 -5.99 -3.60 -3.25
CA SER A 91 -6.01 -3.37 -4.70
C SER A 91 -6.91 -2.20 -5.05
N ALA A 92 -6.47 -1.37 -5.98
CA ALA A 92 -7.28 -0.30 -6.55
C ALA A 92 -8.35 -0.80 -7.52
N THR A 93 -8.21 -2.04 -8.04
CA THR A 93 -9.24 -2.67 -8.87
C THR A 93 -10.38 -3.12 -7.99
N LEU A 94 -11.55 -2.55 -8.22
CA LEU A 94 -12.73 -2.82 -7.41
C LEU A 94 -13.29 -4.21 -7.69
N PRO A 95 -13.84 -4.89 -6.67
CA PRO A 95 -14.65 -6.09 -6.85
C PRO A 95 -15.88 -5.81 -7.71
N THR A 96 -16.32 -6.80 -8.45
CA THR A 96 -17.57 -6.74 -9.23
C THR A 96 -18.46 -7.93 -8.92
N ILE A 97 -19.77 -7.74 -9.11
CA ILE A 97 -20.73 -8.80 -8.93
C ILE A 97 -20.65 -9.74 -10.12
N GLY A 98 -20.44 -11.04 -9.85
CA GLY A 98 -20.50 -12.11 -10.85
C GLY A 98 -21.93 -12.62 -11.04
N SER A 99 -22.37 -13.53 -10.17
CA SER A 99 -23.70 -14.18 -10.28
C SER A 99 -24.27 -14.53 -8.91
N GLY A 100 -25.52 -14.96 -8.87
CA GLY A 100 -26.15 -15.56 -7.69
C GLY A 100 -26.76 -14.58 -6.69
N PHE A 101 -26.53 -13.28 -6.84
CA PHE A 101 -27.10 -12.25 -5.95
C PHE A 101 -28.42 -11.67 -6.46
N GLY A 102 -29.15 -12.39 -7.32
CA GLY A 102 -30.47 -11.99 -7.81
C GLY A 102 -30.43 -10.97 -8.95
N THR A 103 -31.57 -10.31 -9.18
CA THR A 103 -31.74 -9.27 -10.19
C THR A 103 -31.57 -7.90 -9.54
N GLY A 104 -30.70 -7.04 -10.12
CA GLY A 104 -30.43 -5.69 -9.62
C GLY A 104 -29.63 -5.64 -8.31
N PRO A 105 -28.65 -6.54 -8.07
CA PRO A 105 -27.79 -6.41 -6.91
C PRO A 105 -26.88 -5.18 -7.05
N THR A 106 -26.43 -4.62 -5.93
CA THR A 106 -25.49 -3.50 -5.92
C THR A 106 -24.23 -3.84 -5.12
N ILE A 107 -23.10 -3.19 -5.47
CA ILE A 107 -21.85 -3.34 -4.73
C ILE A 107 -21.34 -1.95 -4.32
N VAL A 108 -20.90 -1.84 -3.10
CA VAL A 108 -20.18 -0.67 -2.58
C VAL A 108 -18.79 -1.13 -2.19
N ALA A 109 -17.79 -0.61 -2.88
CA ALA A 109 -16.40 -0.99 -2.67
C ALA A 109 -15.49 0.23 -2.84
N SER A 110 -14.47 0.34 -1.98
CA SER A 110 -13.35 1.27 -2.15
C SER A 110 -12.04 0.51 -2.43
N SER A 111 -12.03 -0.79 -2.18
CA SER A 111 -10.89 -1.70 -2.41
C SER A 111 -11.35 -3.15 -2.30
N THR A 112 -10.40 -4.09 -2.44
CA THR A 112 -10.65 -5.51 -2.15
C THR A 112 -10.66 -5.83 -0.65
N ALA A 113 -10.08 -4.99 0.19
CA ALA A 113 -9.95 -5.26 1.63
C ALA A 113 -11.29 -5.25 2.37
N ALA A 114 -12.21 -4.38 1.94
CA ALA A 114 -13.56 -4.31 2.50
C ALA A 114 -14.54 -3.82 1.43
N PHE A 115 -15.62 -4.54 1.26
CA PHE A 115 -16.71 -4.17 0.34
C PHE A 115 -18.02 -4.78 0.80
N ALA A 116 -19.13 -4.29 0.29
CA ALA A 116 -20.46 -4.81 0.58
C ALA A 116 -21.24 -5.06 -0.69
N VAL A 117 -21.99 -6.15 -0.70
CA VAL A 117 -22.96 -6.50 -1.77
C VAL A 117 -24.35 -6.46 -1.16
N THR A 118 -25.26 -5.69 -1.76
CA THR A 118 -26.67 -5.77 -1.47
C THR A 118 -27.34 -6.70 -2.45
N VAL A 119 -28.01 -7.72 -1.95
CA VAL A 119 -28.68 -8.74 -2.74
C VAL A 119 -29.91 -8.15 -3.41
N GLY A 120 -30.07 -8.43 -4.70
CA GLY A 120 -31.26 -8.09 -5.47
C GLY A 120 -32.39 -9.11 -5.30
N THR A 121 -33.42 -8.98 -6.14
CA THR A 121 -34.58 -9.87 -6.10
C THR A 121 -34.23 -11.27 -6.63
N GLY A 122 -34.61 -12.33 -5.88
CA GLY A 122 -34.39 -13.72 -6.30
C GLY A 122 -32.93 -14.17 -6.16
N GLY A 123 -32.29 -13.83 -5.05
CA GLY A 123 -30.96 -14.33 -4.72
C GLY A 123 -30.92 -15.85 -4.64
N ALA A 124 -29.82 -16.46 -5.07
CA ALA A 124 -29.56 -17.90 -4.92
C ALA A 124 -28.91 -18.19 -3.55
N ALA A 125 -28.71 -19.46 -3.24
CA ALA A 125 -28.03 -19.87 -2.02
C ALA A 125 -26.52 -19.55 -2.06
N SER A 126 -25.97 -19.40 -3.26
CA SER A 126 -24.56 -19.04 -3.45
C SER A 126 -24.43 -17.88 -4.41
N GLY A 127 -23.50 -16.98 -4.12
CA GLY A 127 -23.16 -15.84 -4.96
C GLY A 127 -21.67 -15.78 -5.29
N VAL A 128 -21.33 -15.28 -6.47
CA VAL A 128 -19.96 -15.12 -6.97
C VAL A 128 -19.61 -13.65 -7.04
N VAL A 129 -18.47 -13.30 -6.45
CA VAL A 129 -17.84 -11.98 -6.62
C VAL A 129 -16.56 -12.15 -7.41
N THR A 130 -16.40 -11.33 -8.44
CA THR A 130 -15.17 -11.26 -9.24
C THR A 130 -14.21 -10.29 -8.56
N LEU A 131 -12.97 -10.71 -8.42
CA LEU A 131 -11.86 -9.99 -7.79
C LEU A 131 -10.69 -9.85 -8.78
N PRO A 132 -9.75 -8.96 -8.56
CA PRO A 132 -8.51 -8.91 -9.33
C PRO A 132 -7.77 -10.25 -9.30
N ALA A 133 -6.86 -10.46 -10.25
CA ALA A 133 -6.06 -11.68 -10.27
C ALA A 133 -5.14 -11.76 -9.04
N ALA A 134 -5.19 -12.88 -8.33
CA ALA A 134 -4.34 -13.24 -7.21
C ALA A 134 -3.39 -14.39 -7.60
N PRO A 135 -2.22 -14.54 -6.98
CA PRO A 135 -1.27 -15.62 -7.32
C PRO A 135 -1.85 -17.03 -7.16
N HIS A 136 -2.57 -17.28 -6.09
CA HIS A 136 -3.13 -18.60 -5.79
C HIS A 136 -4.65 -18.57 -5.59
N GLY A 137 -5.19 -17.47 -5.08
CA GLY A 137 -6.61 -17.34 -4.80
C GLY A 137 -6.91 -16.27 -3.77
N TRP A 138 -8.13 -16.31 -3.24
CA TRP A 138 -8.65 -15.34 -2.29
C TRP A 138 -9.21 -16.04 -1.06
N ALA A 139 -8.77 -15.59 0.11
CA ALA A 139 -9.37 -15.91 1.40
C ALA A 139 -10.34 -14.79 1.79
N VAL A 140 -11.58 -15.12 2.10
CA VAL A 140 -12.63 -14.12 2.34
C VAL A 140 -13.40 -14.46 3.60
N ALA A 141 -13.53 -13.48 4.48
CA ALA A 141 -14.57 -13.46 5.50
C ALA A 141 -15.79 -12.74 4.92
N CYS A 142 -16.98 -13.33 5.07
CA CYS A 142 -18.25 -12.76 4.64
C CYS A 142 -19.25 -12.86 5.77
N GLN A 143 -19.98 -11.77 6.01
CA GLN A 143 -21.04 -11.72 7.01
C GLN A 143 -22.27 -11.07 6.39
N ASP A 144 -23.44 -11.72 6.56
CA ASP A 144 -24.73 -11.08 6.34
C ASP A 144 -25.07 -10.24 7.55
N VAL A 145 -25.09 -8.92 7.38
CA VAL A 145 -25.36 -7.97 8.48
C VAL A 145 -26.85 -7.65 8.60
N THR A 146 -27.68 -8.06 7.64
CA THR A 146 -29.12 -7.85 7.64
C THR A 146 -29.87 -9.02 8.29
N SER A 147 -29.51 -10.23 7.91
CA SER A 147 -30.17 -11.48 8.34
C SER A 147 -29.29 -12.34 9.27
N SER A 148 -28.33 -11.74 9.97
CA SER A 148 -27.29 -12.44 10.75
C SER A 148 -27.83 -13.34 11.89
N ALA A 149 -29.05 -13.13 12.34
CA ALA A 149 -29.70 -13.99 13.33
C ALA A 149 -30.20 -15.34 12.75
N THR A 150 -30.40 -15.43 11.44
CA THR A 150 -31.00 -16.59 10.77
C THR A 150 -30.11 -17.21 9.71
N VAL A 151 -29.19 -16.41 9.14
CA VAL A 151 -28.28 -16.82 8.08
C VAL A 151 -26.84 -16.47 8.48
N PHE A 152 -25.92 -17.40 8.30
CA PHE A 152 -24.50 -17.12 8.28
C PHE A 152 -23.95 -17.37 6.88
N SER A 153 -22.96 -16.59 6.49
CA SER A 153 -22.35 -16.68 5.16
C SER A 153 -20.93 -17.19 5.24
N GLN A 154 -20.55 -18.11 4.37
CA GLN A 154 -19.23 -18.70 4.35
C GLN A 154 -18.69 -18.75 2.92
N GLN A 155 -17.38 -18.58 2.78
CA GLN A 155 -16.70 -18.87 1.52
C GLN A 155 -16.79 -20.37 1.21
N SER A 156 -17.34 -20.68 0.06
CA SER A 156 -17.50 -22.06 -0.44
C SER A 156 -16.66 -22.36 -1.67
N GLY A 157 -16.04 -21.36 -2.27
CA GLY A 157 -15.12 -21.52 -3.41
C GLY A 157 -14.19 -20.34 -3.59
N SER A 158 -13.05 -20.60 -4.22
CA SER A 158 -12.05 -19.58 -4.59
C SER A 158 -11.36 -19.97 -5.89
N THR A 159 -11.11 -18.96 -6.71
CA THR A 159 -10.22 -19.03 -7.87
C THR A 159 -9.22 -17.88 -7.80
N ALA A 160 -8.29 -17.80 -8.75
CA ALA A 160 -7.39 -16.66 -8.84
C ALA A 160 -8.13 -15.32 -9.05
N THR A 161 -9.35 -15.33 -9.59
CA THR A 161 -10.08 -14.13 -9.99
C THR A 161 -11.49 -14.02 -9.42
N SER A 162 -11.91 -14.94 -8.57
CA SER A 162 -13.26 -14.92 -8.01
C SER A 162 -13.36 -15.69 -6.69
N ILE A 163 -14.38 -15.35 -5.94
CA ILE A 163 -14.82 -16.11 -4.76
C ILE A 163 -16.27 -16.51 -4.93
N THR A 164 -16.65 -17.62 -4.30
CA THR A 164 -18.04 -18.01 -4.10
C THR A 164 -18.35 -17.99 -2.61
N VAL A 165 -19.45 -17.38 -2.24
CA VAL A 165 -19.99 -17.41 -0.87
C VAL A 165 -21.35 -18.09 -0.88
N THR A 166 -21.64 -18.84 0.19
CA THR A 166 -22.91 -19.54 0.37
C THR A 166 -23.52 -19.15 1.70
N GLY A 167 -24.81 -18.86 1.67
CA GLY A 167 -25.61 -18.63 2.85
C GLY A 167 -26.11 -19.94 3.47
N TYR A 168 -26.05 -20.06 4.77
CA TYR A 168 -26.52 -21.23 5.51
C TYR A 168 -27.47 -20.81 6.62
N SER A 169 -28.52 -21.58 6.81
CA SER A 169 -29.43 -21.40 7.94
C SER A 169 -28.72 -21.68 9.27
N VAL A 170 -28.82 -20.78 10.20
CA VAL A 170 -28.28 -20.94 11.57
C VAL A 170 -28.94 -22.13 12.28
N THR A 171 -30.23 -22.40 11.99
CA THR A 171 -31.00 -23.45 12.65
C THR A 171 -30.72 -24.85 12.09
N THR A 172 -30.60 -24.96 10.75
CA THR A 172 -30.51 -26.29 10.10
C THR A 172 -29.11 -26.60 9.55
N GLY A 173 -28.25 -25.61 9.37
CA GLY A 173 -26.96 -25.73 8.72
C GLY A 173 -27.05 -26.00 7.22
N LEU A 174 -28.24 -25.97 6.63
CA LEU A 174 -28.44 -26.18 5.20
C LEU A 174 -28.29 -24.88 4.44
N ALA A 175 -27.85 -24.99 3.18
CA ALA A 175 -27.78 -23.85 2.27
C ALA A 175 -29.16 -23.21 2.09
N VAL A 176 -29.23 -21.89 2.19
CA VAL A 176 -30.45 -21.10 2.01
C VAL A 176 -30.20 -19.93 1.08
N ASN A 177 -31.21 -19.54 0.34
CA ASN A 177 -31.14 -18.39 -0.54
C ASN A 177 -30.96 -17.10 0.25
N PHE A 178 -30.14 -16.20 -0.29
CA PHE A 178 -30.07 -14.82 0.17
C PHE A 178 -31.38 -14.11 -0.14
N ASN A 179 -31.86 -13.30 0.82
CA ASN A 179 -33.09 -12.54 0.63
C ASN A 179 -32.78 -11.23 -0.12
N ALA A 180 -33.78 -10.72 -0.83
CA ALA A 180 -33.69 -9.40 -1.44
C ALA A 180 -33.46 -8.33 -0.34
N GLY A 181 -32.44 -7.50 -0.53
CA GLY A 181 -32.05 -6.47 0.44
C GLY A 181 -31.05 -6.93 1.51
N ASP A 182 -30.69 -8.23 1.58
CA ASP A 182 -29.59 -8.67 2.45
C ASP A 182 -28.30 -7.94 2.07
N VAL A 183 -27.57 -7.48 3.07
CA VAL A 183 -26.28 -6.79 2.92
C VAL A 183 -25.17 -7.72 3.42
N LEU A 184 -24.38 -8.19 2.46
CA LEU A 184 -23.23 -9.05 2.72
C LEU A 184 -21.98 -8.20 2.76
N VAL A 185 -21.27 -8.17 3.89
CA VAL A 185 -20.02 -7.44 4.09
C VAL A 185 -18.86 -8.42 3.97
N PHE A 186 -17.86 -8.03 3.19
CA PHE A 186 -16.71 -8.85 2.85
C PHE A 186 -15.41 -8.21 3.30
N SER A 187 -14.47 -9.05 3.70
CA SER A 187 -13.06 -8.72 3.82
C SER A 187 -12.25 -9.77 3.07
N ALA A 188 -11.51 -9.36 2.03
CA ALA A 188 -10.81 -10.26 1.13
C ALA A 188 -9.30 -10.01 1.15
N MET A 189 -8.53 -11.10 1.27
CA MET A 189 -7.08 -11.11 1.19
C MET A 189 -6.63 -12.10 0.12
N ALA A 190 -5.73 -11.66 -0.77
CA ALA A 190 -5.08 -12.53 -1.74
C ALA A 190 -4.00 -13.40 -1.07
N TYR A 191 -3.79 -14.63 -1.58
CA TYR A 191 -2.70 -15.52 -1.16
C TYR A 191 -2.04 -16.21 -2.35
#